data_5b5fd47d629be3687aaf039ee7ee34a3
#
_entry.id   5b5fd47d629be3687aaf039ee7ee34a3
#
_cell.length_a   1.000
_cell.length_b   1.000
_cell.length_c   1.000
_cell.angle_alpha   90.00
_cell.angle_beta   90.00
_cell.angle_gamma   90.00
#
_symmetry.space_group_name_H-M   'P 1'
#
loop_
_entity.id
_entity.type
_entity.pdbx_description
1 polymer ?
#
loop_
_entity_poly.entity_id
_entity_poly.type
_entity_poly.pdbx_seq_one_letter_code
_entity_poly.pdbx_strand_id
1 'polypeptide(L)'
;MSIFVGTVYRLSRRALGARSAPLPALAALLLYVLLTGATPAGLRSALMWTLALAATHFGRRSDGATSLALAAALLALATPRILWDLGFQLSLSGTVAIVLLTPGIERRLARLPAAVREVTAVSLAAQAGTVPLVAAGFAQVSLVAPLANALLLPLLGPIIVLGAPAALAGALVPSLGSLPGLPVYPFLALLAVAVQALARLPLAAFPSATWPLAVVVGYYLLLGLSARGLLRAEGPAPRDRFVDGPRLVWLRPVAALGAAVALLVATVAWQAPRGRYVLAVLPLGAGQGLLLTTPGGSTALIDAGDTPSALNAALGSRLPFWRTRIDTMALSGVDRVHVGGLRDLLARYSVGRALDPGAVYPAADYVRWRAALRTGGVAESKLRTGARYALDHDAHLDALLPRGLDPDAPDTPVALRLVFGRLSALLLNRAALAYPGLAPALQADGVRHDTVLVLSGAAGTAAPRDIAALVRLLRPRVVVLPAPTDTHDDPAADALVTRVAHSLGARVWQTTGHTRLELTTDGARYDVAVGHL
;
A
#
# COMPACT_ATOMS: atom_id res chain seq x y z
N MET A 1 -19.22 -4.67 4.84
CA MET A 1 -19.27 -6.13 4.71
C MET A 1 -20.24 -6.77 5.70
N SER A 2 -20.09 -6.60 7.02
CA SER A 2 -20.96 -7.22 8.03
C SER A 2 -22.45 -6.92 7.83
N ILE A 3 -22.82 -5.70 7.46
CA ILE A 3 -24.21 -5.29 7.18
C ILE A 3 -24.76 -6.07 5.98
N PHE A 4 -23.99 -6.15 4.90
CA PHE A 4 -24.40 -6.83 3.66
C PHE A 4 -24.58 -8.34 3.90
N VAL A 5 -23.52 -9.02 4.36
CA VAL A 5 -23.55 -10.47 4.63
C VAL A 5 -24.55 -10.83 5.70
N GLY A 6 -24.64 -10.04 6.78
CA GLY A 6 -25.62 -10.25 7.84
C GLY A 6 -27.07 -10.06 7.38
N THR A 7 -27.32 -9.19 6.41
CA THR A 7 -28.66 -9.01 5.80
C THR A 7 -29.00 -10.20 4.91
N VAL A 8 -28.08 -10.62 4.04
CA VAL A 8 -28.26 -11.82 3.21
C VAL A 8 -28.51 -13.05 4.08
N TYR A 9 -27.71 -13.25 5.14
CA TYR A 9 -27.90 -14.37 6.07
C TYR A 9 -29.27 -14.34 6.74
N ARG A 10 -29.73 -13.18 7.24
CA ARG A 10 -31.06 -13.04 7.87
C ARG A 10 -32.20 -13.33 6.90
N LEU A 11 -32.13 -12.82 5.68
CA LEU A 11 -33.11 -13.08 4.64
C LEU A 11 -33.13 -14.56 4.25
N SER A 12 -31.94 -15.14 3.99
CA SER A 12 -31.80 -16.56 3.66
C SER A 12 -32.31 -17.47 4.78
N ARG A 13 -32.07 -17.10 6.02
CA ARG A 13 -32.58 -17.85 7.18
C ARG A 13 -34.10 -17.85 7.26
N ARG A 14 -34.74 -16.73 6.90
CA ARG A 14 -36.21 -16.64 6.85
C ARG A 14 -36.81 -17.46 5.69
N ALA A 15 -36.14 -17.44 4.53
CA ALA A 15 -36.63 -18.08 3.29
C ALA A 15 -36.30 -19.57 3.22
N LEU A 16 -35.08 -19.96 3.60
CA LEU A 16 -34.54 -21.32 3.37
C LEU A 16 -34.30 -22.11 4.65
N GLY A 17 -34.55 -21.50 5.82
CA GLY A 17 -34.30 -22.10 7.11
C GLY A 17 -32.84 -22.02 7.59
N ALA A 18 -32.60 -22.38 8.85
CA ALA A 18 -31.31 -22.19 9.52
C ALA A 18 -30.15 -23.02 8.93
N ARG A 19 -30.45 -24.23 8.41
CA ARG A 19 -29.41 -25.13 7.86
C ARG A 19 -28.87 -24.67 6.52
N SER A 20 -29.72 -24.11 5.66
CA SER A 20 -29.35 -23.70 4.30
C SER A 20 -28.92 -22.23 4.21
N ALA A 21 -29.21 -21.39 5.20
CA ALA A 21 -28.88 -19.98 5.24
C ALA A 21 -27.38 -19.64 5.10
N PRO A 22 -26.43 -20.45 5.58
CA PRO A 22 -25.00 -20.16 5.40
C PRO A 22 -24.55 -20.14 3.93
N LEU A 23 -25.14 -20.95 3.05
CA LEU A 23 -24.70 -21.07 1.65
C LEU A 23 -24.88 -19.76 0.84
N PRO A 24 -26.06 -19.11 0.81
CA PRO A 24 -26.19 -17.81 0.14
C PRO A 24 -25.34 -16.71 0.80
N ALA A 25 -25.15 -16.76 2.12
CA ALA A 25 -24.30 -15.82 2.82
C ALA A 25 -22.81 -15.96 2.41
N LEU A 26 -22.32 -17.20 2.26
CA LEU A 26 -20.96 -17.47 1.76
C LEU A 26 -20.80 -17.06 0.29
N ALA A 27 -21.81 -17.32 -0.55
CA ALA A 27 -21.79 -16.86 -1.95
C ALA A 27 -21.74 -15.33 -2.04
N ALA A 28 -22.56 -14.63 -1.25
CA ALA A 28 -22.53 -13.17 -1.16
C ALA A 28 -21.20 -12.63 -0.63
N LEU A 29 -20.59 -13.33 0.32
CA LEU A 29 -19.28 -13.02 0.86
C LEU A 29 -18.18 -13.13 -0.20
N LEU A 30 -18.18 -14.24 -0.94
CA LEU A 30 -17.22 -14.47 -2.03
C LEU A 30 -17.38 -13.41 -3.11
N LEU A 31 -18.62 -13.15 -3.54
CA LEU A 31 -18.92 -12.11 -4.53
C LEU A 31 -18.41 -10.74 -4.07
N TYR A 32 -18.65 -10.38 -2.80
CA TYR A 32 -18.17 -9.14 -2.23
C TYR A 32 -16.65 -9.04 -2.27
N VAL A 33 -15.92 -10.10 -1.89
CA VAL A 33 -14.45 -10.12 -1.91
C VAL A 33 -13.92 -9.96 -3.33
N LEU A 34 -14.52 -10.64 -4.31
CA LEU A 34 -14.12 -10.53 -5.72
C LEU A 34 -14.36 -9.12 -6.26
N LEU A 35 -15.53 -8.52 -5.99
CA LEU A 35 -15.86 -7.17 -6.44
C LEU A 35 -14.99 -6.08 -5.79
N THR A 36 -14.50 -6.31 -4.57
CA THR A 36 -13.63 -5.34 -3.87
C THR A 36 -12.13 -5.54 -4.13
N GLY A 37 -11.76 -6.43 -5.06
CA GLY A 37 -10.36 -6.68 -5.42
C GLY A 37 -9.56 -7.40 -4.34
N ALA A 38 -10.21 -8.22 -3.49
CA ALA A 38 -9.58 -9.05 -2.47
C ALA A 38 -8.63 -8.28 -1.52
N THR A 39 -9.04 -7.08 -1.12
CA THR A 39 -8.25 -6.26 -0.19
C THR A 39 -7.95 -7.01 1.12
N PRO A 40 -6.78 -6.78 1.78
CA PRO A 40 -6.42 -7.46 3.04
C PRO A 40 -7.48 -7.34 4.14
N ALA A 41 -8.10 -6.17 4.27
CA ALA A 41 -9.20 -5.95 5.22
C ALA A 41 -10.48 -6.71 4.83
N GLY A 42 -10.76 -6.82 3.53
CA GLY A 42 -11.87 -7.62 2.98
C GLY A 42 -11.67 -9.11 3.25
N LEU A 43 -10.50 -9.64 2.92
CA LEU A 43 -10.15 -11.05 3.15
C LEU A 43 -10.23 -11.44 4.64
N ARG A 44 -9.69 -10.60 5.53
CA ARG A 44 -9.81 -10.84 6.98
C ARG A 44 -11.26 -10.91 7.44
N SER A 45 -12.06 -9.93 7.02
CA SER A 45 -13.49 -9.90 7.38
C SER A 45 -14.24 -11.11 6.81
N ALA A 46 -13.88 -11.55 5.59
CA ALA A 46 -14.45 -12.73 4.96
C ALA A 46 -14.12 -14.01 5.75
N LEU A 47 -12.85 -14.19 6.12
CA LEU A 47 -12.44 -15.33 6.94
C LEU A 47 -13.15 -15.35 8.29
N MET A 48 -13.25 -14.21 8.98
CA MET A 48 -13.97 -14.11 10.24
C MET A 48 -15.46 -14.50 10.10
N TRP A 49 -16.13 -14.02 9.04
CA TRP A 49 -17.52 -14.39 8.77
C TRP A 49 -17.67 -15.86 8.40
N THR A 50 -16.76 -16.41 7.60
CA THR A 50 -16.75 -17.85 7.27
C THR A 50 -16.61 -18.70 8.52
N LEU A 51 -15.67 -18.34 9.41
CA LEU A 51 -15.47 -19.03 10.70
C LEU A 51 -16.71 -18.92 11.61
N ALA A 52 -17.34 -17.73 11.66
CA ALA A 52 -18.55 -17.53 12.45
C ALA A 52 -19.73 -18.36 11.90
N LEU A 53 -19.91 -18.40 10.58
CA LEU A 53 -20.94 -19.23 9.94
C LEU A 53 -20.66 -20.72 10.14
N ALA A 54 -19.40 -21.16 10.02
CA ALA A 54 -19.01 -22.54 10.31
C ALA A 54 -19.28 -22.90 11.77
N ALA A 55 -18.90 -22.05 12.72
CA ALA A 55 -19.17 -22.27 14.14
C ALA A 55 -20.67 -22.46 14.42
N THR A 56 -21.52 -21.60 13.85
CA THR A 56 -22.99 -21.72 14.00
C THR A 56 -23.53 -22.97 13.33
N HIS A 57 -22.98 -23.38 12.19
CA HIS A 57 -23.37 -24.61 11.52
C HIS A 57 -23.06 -25.86 12.34
N PHE A 58 -21.92 -25.88 13.02
CA PHE A 58 -21.51 -26.96 13.93
C PHE A 58 -22.06 -26.82 15.35
N GLY A 59 -23.04 -25.94 15.58
CA GLY A 59 -23.66 -25.73 16.89
C GLY A 59 -22.74 -25.16 17.97
N ARG A 60 -21.61 -24.55 17.56
CA ARG A 60 -20.65 -23.91 18.47
C ARG A 60 -20.90 -22.42 18.57
N ARG A 61 -20.60 -21.83 19.72
CA ARG A 61 -20.59 -20.37 19.88
C ARG A 61 -19.37 -19.80 19.15
N SER A 62 -19.60 -18.80 18.27
CA SER A 62 -18.51 -18.07 17.66
C SER A 62 -17.94 -17.06 18.66
N ASP A 63 -16.62 -17.13 18.90
CA ASP A 63 -15.91 -16.11 19.65
C ASP A 63 -15.16 -15.19 18.69
N GLY A 64 -15.43 -13.88 18.81
CA GLY A 64 -14.86 -12.86 17.91
C GLY A 64 -13.34 -12.77 18.01
N ALA A 65 -12.77 -12.93 19.20
CA ALA A 65 -11.33 -12.86 19.41
C ALA A 65 -10.62 -14.07 18.77
N THR A 66 -11.16 -15.27 18.97
CA THR A 66 -10.63 -16.51 18.36
C THR A 66 -10.73 -16.46 16.84
N SER A 67 -11.87 -16.01 16.30
CA SER A 67 -12.06 -15.86 14.85
C SER A 67 -11.11 -14.85 14.24
N LEU A 68 -10.85 -13.74 14.94
CA LEU A 68 -9.87 -12.72 14.51
C LEU A 68 -8.45 -13.27 14.51
N ALA A 69 -8.04 -13.93 15.60
CA ALA A 69 -6.70 -14.50 15.72
C ALA A 69 -6.44 -15.58 14.66
N LEU A 70 -7.42 -16.45 14.40
CA LEU A 70 -7.31 -17.49 13.38
C LEU A 70 -7.28 -16.88 11.97
N ALA A 71 -8.12 -15.89 11.67
CA ALA A 71 -8.12 -15.22 10.38
C ALA A 71 -6.79 -14.50 10.13
N ALA A 72 -6.24 -13.81 11.14
CA ALA A 72 -4.95 -13.14 11.04
C ALA A 72 -3.80 -14.14 10.82
N ALA A 73 -3.81 -15.26 11.55
CA ALA A 73 -2.81 -16.32 11.41
C ALA A 73 -2.85 -16.96 10.01
N LEU A 74 -4.03 -17.30 9.50
CA LEU A 74 -4.19 -17.90 8.17
C LEU A 74 -3.72 -16.96 7.07
N LEU A 75 -4.05 -15.67 7.15
CA LEU A 75 -3.59 -14.67 6.18
C LEU A 75 -2.07 -14.46 6.25
N ALA A 76 -1.50 -14.44 7.45
CA ALA A 76 -0.06 -14.31 7.63
C ALA A 76 0.72 -15.53 7.11
N LEU A 77 0.16 -16.75 7.27
CA LEU A 77 0.73 -17.97 6.73
C LEU A 77 0.64 -18.02 5.19
N ALA A 78 -0.51 -17.63 4.63
CA ALA A 78 -0.71 -17.62 3.18
C ALA A 78 0.13 -16.54 2.49
N THR A 79 0.27 -15.37 3.11
CA THR A 79 1.00 -14.24 2.52
C THR A 79 1.72 -13.47 3.64
N PRO A 80 2.94 -13.88 4.03
CA PRO A 80 3.66 -13.25 5.15
C PRO A 80 3.84 -11.73 5.02
N ARG A 81 3.90 -11.22 3.79
CA ARG A 81 4.01 -9.77 3.51
C ARG A 81 2.78 -8.96 3.93
N ILE A 82 1.62 -9.59 4.15
CA ILE A 82 0.39 -8.91 4.59
C ILE A 82 0.56 -8.23 5.95
N LEU A 83 1.48 -8.72 6.77
CA LEU A 83 1.79 -8.13 8.08
C LEU A 83 2.37 -6.71 7.98
N TRP A 84 2.95 -6.36 6.82
CA TRP A 84 3.49 -5.04 6.51
C TRP A 84 2.47 -4.12 5.84
N ASP A 85 1.35 -4.67 5.41
CA ASP A 85 0.27 -3.89 4.83
C ASP A 85 -0.41 -3.05 5.90
N LEU A 86 -0.41 -1.73 5.70
CA LEU A 86 -0.98 -0.79 6.66
C LEU A 86 -2.49 -1.00 6.83
N GLY A 87 -3.20 -1.39 5.76
CA GLY A 87 -4.62 -1.70 5.80
C GLY A 87 -4.90 -2.92 6.67
N PHE A 88 -4.07 -3.96 6.59
CA PHE A 88 -4.16 -5.13 7.47
C PHE A 88 -3.90 -4.75 8.93
N GLN A 89 -2.83 -3.99 9.19
CA GLN A 89 -2.47 -3.54 10.54
C GLN A 89 -3.57 -2.69 11.17
N LEU A 90 -4.11 -1.70 10.45
CA LEU A 90 -5.22 -0.86 10.90
C LEU A 90 -6.47 -1.68 11.20
N SER A 91 -6.77 -2.63 10.32
CA SER A 91 -7.93 -3.48 10.48
C SER A 91 -7.81 -4.45 11.65
N LEU A 92 -6.61 -5.01 11.86
CA LEU A 92 -6.33 -5.90 12.99
C LEU A 92 -6.35 -5.14 14.31
N SER A 93 -5.57 -4.04 14.42
CA SER A 93 -5.47 -3.24 15.63
C SER A 93 -6.81 -2.62 16.04
N GLY A 94 -7.56 -2.10 15.07
CA GLY A 94 -8.89 -1.57 15.31
C GLY A 94 -9.87 -2.64 15.83
N THR A 95 -9.87 -3.84 15.24
CA THR A 95 -10.76 -4.91 15.68
C THR A 95 -10.37 -5.46 17.06
N VAL A 96 -9.07 -5.64 17.33
CA VAL A 96 -8.57 -6.01 18.67
C VAL A 96 -9.01 -4.99 19.71
N ALA A 97 -8.83 -3.71 19.41
CA ALA A 97 -9.23 -2.64 20.32
C ALA A 97 -10.75 -2.61 20.55
N ILE A 98 -11.56 -2.81 19.51
CA ILE A 98 -13.01 -2.93 19.64
C ILE A 98 -13.37 -4.08 20.60
N VAL A 99 -12.82 -5.26 20.37
CA VAL A 99 -13.12 -6.44 21.21
C VAL A 99 -12.73 -6.23 22.68
N LEU A 100 -11.58 -5.60 22.93
CA LEU A 100 -11.03 -5.43 24.28
C LEU A 100 -11.59 -4.21 25.02
N LEU A 101 -11.81 -3.09 24.33
CA LEU A 101 -12.10 -1.81 24.98
C LEU A 101 -13.59 -1.44 24.99
N THR A 102 -14.38 -1.90 23.99
CA THR A 102 -15.79 -1.51 23.87
C THR A 102 -16.57 -1.78 25.15
N PRO A 103 -16.50 -2.98 25.79
CA PRO A 103 -17.30 -3.26 27.00
C PRO A 103 -16.98 -2.30 28.16
N GLY A 104 -15.70 -1.92 28.30
CA GLY A 104 -15.26 -0.98 29.34
C GLY A 104 -15.68 0.47 29.07
N ILE A 105 -15.66 0.87 27.78
CA ILE A 105 -16.08 2.23 27.37
C ILE A 105 -17.61 2.35 27.49
N GLU A 106 -18.39 1.36 27.04
CA GLU A 106 -19.85 1.36 27.16
C GLU A 106 -20.30 1.55 28.60
N ARG A 107 -19.68 0.89 29.57
CA ARG A 107 -19.99 1.07 30.98
C ARG A 107 -19.80 2.51 31.46
N ARG A 108 -18.75 3.19 30.98
CA ARG A 108 -18.48 4.60 31.33
C ARG A 108 -19.48 5.55 30.65
N LEU A 109 -20.00 5.15 29.50
CA LEU A 109 -21.02 5.89 28.74
C LEU A 109 -22.45 5.50 29.11
N ALA A 110 -22.69 4.82 30.24
CA ALA A 110 -24.00 4.29 30.66
C ALA A 110 -25.12 5.35 30.73
N ARG A 111 -24.77 6.64 30.83
CA ARG A 111 -25.73 7.75 30.84
C ARG A 111 -26.30 8.08 29.46
N LEU A 112 -25.66 7.60 28.36
CA LEU A 112 -26.13 7.83 27.01
C LEU A 112 -27.21 6.81 26.62
N PRO A 113 -28.14 7.19 25.70
CA PRO A 113 -29.07 6.24 25.09
C PRO A 113 -28.31 5.06 24.45
N ALA A 114 -28.89 3.85 24.52
CA ALA A 114 -28.21 2.61 24.15
C ALA A 114 -27.58 2.65 22.75
N ALA A 115 -28.30 3.13 21.75
CA ALA A 115 -27.81 3.23 20.36
C ALA A 115 -26.61 4.18 20.21
N VAL A 116 -26.65 5.35 20.88
CA VAL A 116 -25.56 6.33 20.85
C VAL A 116 -24.35 5.78 21.61
N ARG A 117 -24.60 5.15 22.75
CA ARG A 117 -23.55 4.53 23.58
C ARG A 117 -22.74 3.48 22.83
N GLU A 118 -23.44 2.53 22.18
CA GLU A 118 -22.81 1.45 21.42
C GLU A 118 -21.94 2.02 20.28
N VAL A 119 -22.51 2.86 19.43
CA VAL A 119 -21.78 3.45 18.28
C VAL A 119 -20.58 4.28 18.73
N THR A 120 -20.75 5.08 19.81
CA THR A 120 -19.66 5.90 20.34
C THR A 120 -18.58 5.05 20.97
N ALA A 121 -18.94 4.00 21.73
CA ALA A 121 -17.97 3.12 22.37
C ALA A 121 -17.14 2.34 21.34
N VAL A 122 -17.79 1.78 20.32
CA VAL A 122 -17.10 1.09 19.20
C VAL A 122 -16.18 2.06 18.46
N SER A 123 -16.65 3.28 18.18
CA SER A 123 -15.85 4.28 17.46
C SER A 123 -14.60 4.73 18.25
N LEU A 124 -14.76 4.99 19.56
CA LEU A 124 -13.64 5.35 20.43
C LEU A 124 -12.65 4.20 20.58
N ALA A 125 -13.13 2.98 20.73
CA ALA A 125 -12.29 1.78 20.80
C ALA A 125 -11.48 1.60 19.51
N ALA A 126 -12.12 1.69 18.34
CA ALA A 126 -11.46 1.61 17.04
C ALA A 126 -10.40 2.71 16.89
N GLN A 127 -10.76 3.95 17.25
CA GLN A 127 -9.84 5.10 17.20
C GLN A 127 -8.62 4.84 18.09
N ALA A 128 -8.81 4.42 19.33
CA ALA A 128 -7.72 4.11 20.23
C ALA A 128 -6.78 3.02 19.67
N GLY A 129 -7.32 2.03 18.98
CA GLY A 129 -6.52 0.99 18.33
C GLY A 129 -5.79 1.45 17.08
N THR A 130 -6.30 2.43 16.35
CA THR A 130 -5.77 2.79 15.03
C THR A 130 -4.93 4.07 15.00
N VAL A 131 -5.12 5.00 15.96
CA VAL A 131 -4.42 6.30 16.01
C VAL A 131 -2.91 6.18 15.83
N PRO A 132 -2.17 5.31 16.54
CA PRO A 132 -0.71 5.29 16.41
C PRO A 132 -0.26 4.85 15.01
N LEU A 133 -0.99 3.92 14.38
CA LEU A 133 -0.70 3.49 13.02
C LEU A 133 -1.07 4.55 11.97
N VAL A 134 -2.18 5.26 12.20
CA VAL A 134 -2.59 6.38 11.35
C VAL A 134 -1.57 7.52 11.44
N ALA A 135 -1.15 7.88 12.65
CA ALA A 135 -0.13 8.91 12.87
C ALA A 135 1.22 8.52 12.24
N ALA A 136 1.65 7.26 12.42
CA ALA A 136 2.91 6.77 11.84
C ALA A 136 2.84 6.63 10.32
N GLY A 137 1.70 6.18 9.77
CA GLY A 137 1.55 5.88 8.36
C GLY A 137 1.11 7.05 7.48
N PHE A 138 0.30 7.97 8.02
CA PHE A 138 -0.28 9.08 7.26
C PHE A 138 0.15 10.47 7.78
N ALA A 139 0.92 10.54 8.86
CA ALA A 139 1.32 11.79 9.51
C ALA A 139 0.13 12.73 9.83
N GLN A 140 -1.02 12.17 10.09
CA GLN A 140 -2.27 12.89 10.37
C GLN A 140 -3.07 12.16 11.45
N VAL A 141 -3.76 12.90 12.28
CA VAL A 141 -4.70 12.38 13.27
C VAL A 141 -6.00 13.17 13.17
N SER A 142 -7.13 12.50 13.13
CA SER A 142 -8.44 13.14 13.14
C SER A 142 -9.07 13.06 14.53
N LEU A 143 -9.35 14.18 15.14
CA LEU A 143 -10.11 14.26 16.39
C LEU A 143 -11.62 14.21 16.14
N VAL A 144 -12.04 14.54 14.94
CA VAL A 144 -13.44 14.52 14.51
C VAL A 144 -13.90 13.12 14.10
N ALA A 145 -13.00 12.17 13.89
CA ALA A 145 -13.33 10.83 13.42
C ALA A 145 -14.38 10.08 14.27
N PRO A 146 -14.37 10.11 15.62
CA PRO A 146 -15.42 9.46 16.42
C PRO A 146 -16.80 10.07 16.18
N LEU A 147 -16.87 11.40 16.08
CA LEU A 147 -18.12 12.12 15.76
C LEU A 147 -18.59 11.79 14.34
N ALA A 148 -17.66 11.78 13.38
CA ALA A 148 -17.94 11.43 12.00
C ALA A 148 -18.50 9.99 11.91
N ASN A 149 -17.87 9.04 12.58
CA ASN A 149 -18.37 7.66 12.62
C ASN A 149 -19.76 7.57 13.26
N ALA A 150 -19.99 8.24 14.37
CA ALA A 150 -21.29 8.24 15.03
C ALA A 150 -22.41 8.78 14.13
N LEU A 151 -22.10 9.79 13.30
CA LEU A 151 -23.06 10.40 12.38
C LEU A 151 -23.23 9.61 11.07
N LEU A 152 -22.14 9.09 10.51
CA LEU A 152 -22.13 8.52 9.16
C LEU A 152 -22.40 7.02 9.14
N LEU A 153 -21.98 6.24 10.16
CA LEU A 153 -22.19 4.78 10.19
C LEU A 153 -23.68 4.38 10.08
N PRO A 154 -24.64 5.07 10.71
CA PRO A 154 -26.06 4.75 10.54
C PRO A 154 -26.55 4.87 9.09
N LEU A 155 -25.97 5.77 8.30
CA LEU A 155 -26.34 5.96 6.89
C LEU A 155 -25.86 4.82 5.99
N LEU A 156 -24.77 4.13 6.37
CA LEU A 156 -24.21 3.05 5.57
C LEU A 156 -25.15 1.85 5.44
N GLY A 157 -25.97 1.58 6.46
CA GLY A 157 -26.94 0.50 6.43
C GLY A 157 -27.93 0.64 5.27
N PRO A 158 -28.74 1.70 5.24
CA PRO A 158 -29.65 1.99 4.13
C PRO A 158 -28.94 2.06 2.77
N ILE A 159 -27.77 2.72 2.68
CA ILE A 159 -27.00 2.82 1.43
C ILE A 159 -26.63 1.44 0.89
N ILE A 160 -26.14 0.53 1.73
CA ILE A 160 -25.74 -0.82 1.30
C ILE A 160 -26.96 -1.66 0.93
N VAL A 161 -28.01 -1.64 1.75
CA VAL A 161 -29.19 -2.49 1.55
C VAL A 161 -30.00 -2.08 0.32
N LEU A 162 -30.15 -0.78 0.08
CA LEU A 162 -30.87 -0.25 -1.08
C LEU A 162 -29.97 -0.17 -2.32
N GLY A 163 -28.67 0.11 -2.14
CA GLY A 163 -27.71 0.28 -3.22
C GLY A 163 -27.29 -1.04 -3.89
N ALA A 164 -27.21 -2.14 -3.13
CA ALA A 164 -26.81 -3.42 -3.71
C ALA A 164 -27.74 -3.92 -4.82
N PRO A 165 -29.08 -3.91 -4.68
CA PRO A 165 -29.99 -4.25 -5.78
C PRO A 165 -29.89 -3.29 -6.96
N ALA A 166 -29.72 -2.00 -6.69
CA ALA A 166 -29.55 -0.98 -7.73
C ALA A 166 -28.27 -1.22 -8.55
N ALA A 167 -27.16 -1.53 -7.86
CA ALA A 167 -25.89 -1.84 -8.51
C ALA A 167 -25.97 -3.11 -9.35
N LEU A 168 -26.61 -4.17 -8.85
CA LEU A 168 -26.80 -5.42 -9.58
C LEU A 168 -27.69 -5.21 -10.83
N ALA A 169 -28.80 -4.49 -10.70
CA ALA A 169 -29.67 -4.16 -11.82
C ALA A 169 -28.94 -3.31 -12.87
N GLY A 170 -28.18 -2.29 -12.43
CA GLY A 170 -27.39 -1.43 -13.30
C GLY A 170 -26.22 -2.13 -13.99
N ALA A 171 -25.64 -3.15 -13.38
CA ALA A 171 -24.60 -3.97 -13.98
C ALA A 171 -25.13 -4.84 -15.14
N LEU A 172 -26.41 -5.26 -15.06
CA LEU A 172 -27.08 -6.01 -16.13
C LEU A 172 -27.53 -5.07 -17.27
N VAL A 173 -28.22 -4.00 -16.89
CA VAL A 173 -28.72 -2.98 -17.82
C VAL A 173 -28.65 -1.62 -17.13
N PRO A 174 -27.86 -0.64 -17.62
CA PRO A 174 -27.65 0.65 -16.94
C PRO A 174 -28.95 1.40 -16.61
N SER A 175 -29.96 1.36 -17.51
CA SER A 175 -31.26 2.00 -17.30
C SER A 175 -32.10 1.34 -16.18
N LEU A 176 -31.92 0.04 -15.93
CA LEU A 176 -32.62 -0.67 -14.84
C LEU A 176 -32.06 -0.34 -13.46
N GLY A 177 -30.82 0.12 -13.38
CA GLY A 177 -30.22 0.56 -12.11
C GLY A 177 -30.71 1.91 -11.62
N SER A 178 -31.20 2.76 -12.50
CA SER A 178 -31.60 4.14 -12.16
C SER A 178 -32.83 4.18 -11.24
N LEU A 179 -33.88 3.41 -11.52
CA LEU A 179 -35.11 3.37 -10.70
C LEU A 179 -34.85 2.89 -9.26
N PRO A 180 -34.26 1.71 -9.00
CA PRO A 180 -33.92 1.28 -7.64
C PRO A 180 -32.79 2.12 -7.02
N GLY A 181 -32.05 2.93 -7.79
CA GLY A 181 -31.07 3.88 -7.30
C GLY A 181 -31.66 5.15 -6.69
N LEU A 182 -32.87 5.56 -7.10
CA LEU A 182 -33.53 6.78 -6.60
C LEU A 182 -33.63 6.84 -5.06
N PRO A 183 -34.08 5.80 -4.34
CA PRO A 183 -34.16 5.85 -2.88
C PRO A 183 -32.78 5.84 -2.18
N VAL A 184 -31.69 5.51 -2.87
CA VAL A 184 -30.33 5.56 -2.32
C VAL A 184 -29.77 6.98 -2.38
N TYR A 185 -30.17 7.75 -3.38
CA TYR A 185 -29.65 9.08 -3.66
C TYR A 185 -29.69 10.04 -2.45
N PRO A 186 -30.80 10.20 -1.70
CA PRO A 186 -30.85 11.11 -0.56
C PRO A 186 -29.86 10.71 0.56
N PHE A 187 -29.61 9.42 0.78
CA PHE A 187 -28.62 8.95 1.75
C PHE A 187 -27.21 9.25 1.30
N LEU A 188 -26.90 9.06 0.01
CA LEU A 188 -25.59 9.41 -0.56
C LEU A 188 -25.37 10.93 -0.56
N ALA A 189 -26.37 11.72 -0.91
CA ALA A 189 -26.30 13.17 -0.85
C ALA A 189 -26.06 13.66 0.59
N LEU A 190 -26.81 13.13 1.55
CA LEU A 190 -26.62 13.44 2.97
C LEU A 190 -25.23 13.04 3.45
N LEU A 191 -24.75 11.85 3.06
CA LEU A 191 -23.39 11.39 3.37
C LEU A 191 -22.34 12.34 2.81
N ALA A 192 -22.47 12.76 1.55
CA ALA A 192 -21.54 13.68 0.90
C ALA A 192 -21.51 15.06 1.58
N VAL A 193 -22.69 15.61 1.88
CA VAL A 193 -22.82 16.91 2.60
C VAL A 193 -22.23 16.81 4.00
N ALA A 194 -22.55 15.75 4.74
CA ALA A 194 -22.03 15.56 6.10
C ALA A 194 -20.50 15.39 6.12
N VAL A 195 -19.92 14.61 5.18
CA VAL A 195 -18.46 14.48 5.04
C VAL A 195 -17.82 15.83 4.74
N GLN A 196 -18.37 16.60 3.79
CA GLN A 196 -17.84 17.92 3.46
C GLN A 196 -17.95 18.91 4.63
N ALA A 197 -19.05 18.88 5.38
CA ALA A 197 -19.22 19.72 6.56
C ALA A 197 -18.22 19.36 7.67
N LEU A 198 -18.04 18.06 7.95
CA LEU A 198 -17.08 17.56 8.93
C LEU A 198 -15.63 17.84 8.53
N ALA A 199 -15.30 17.77 7.23
CA ALA A 199 -13.96 18.08 6.73
C ALA A 199 -13.58 19.57 6.89
N ARG A 200 -14.57 20.47 7.00
CA ARG A 200 -14.35 21.92 7.24
C ARG A 200 -14.16 22.26 8.72
N LEU A 201 -14.40 21.31 9.61
CA LEU A 201 -14.21 21.57 11.05
C LEU A 201 -12.71 21.73 11.36
N PRO A 202 -12.35 22.66 12.27
CA PRO A 202 -10.99 22.72 12.78
C PRO A 202 -10.64 21.37 13.45
N LEU A 203 -9.42 20.89 13.26
CA LEU A 203 -8.95 19.59 13.76
C LEU A 203 -9.60 18.35 13.08
N ALA A 204 -10.30 18.52 11.96
CA ALA A 204 -10.79 17.40 11.16
C ALA A 204 -9.62 16.53 10.68
N ALA A 205 -8.52 17.14 10.28
CA ALA A 205 -7.24 16.48 10.02
C ALA A 205 -6.12 17.33 10.66
N PHE A 206 -5.57 16.86 11.74
CA PHE A 206 -4.45 17.50 12.43
C PHE A 206 -3.15 16.89 11.94
N PRO A 207 -2.23 17.66 11.29
CA PRO A 207 -0.94 17.16 10.91
C PRO A 207 -0.16 16.79 12.17
N SER A 208 0.27 15.55 12.28
CA SER A 208 1.13 15.09 13.36
C SER A 208 2.53 14.80 12.81
N ALA A 209 3.56 14.95 13.64
CA ALA A 209 4.84 14.36 13.32
C ALA A 209 4.67 12.84 13.15
N THR A 210 5.47 12.23 12.28
CA THR A 210 5.52 10.78 12.16
C THR A 210 5.99 10.15 13.48
N TRP A 211 5.17 9.26 14.04
CA TRP A 211 5.51 8.64 15.31
C TRP A 211 6.62 7.59 15.14
N PRO A 212 7.75 7.72 15.86
CA PRO A 212 8.78 6.71 15.83
C PRO A 212 8.25 5.40 16.43
N LEU A 213 8.82 4.27 16.01
CA LEU A 213 8.39 2.93 16.46
C LEU A 213 8.30 2.81 17.98
N ALA A 214 9.25 3.39 18.70
CA ALA A 214 9.27 3.36 20.17
C ALA A 214 8.00 3.99 20.78
N VAL A 215 7.51 5.09 20.20
CA VAL A 215 6.28 5.78 20.65
C VAL A 215 5.05 4.91 20.34
N VAL A 216 5.00 4.29 19.15
CA VAL A 216 3.92 3.37 18.76
C VAL A 216 3.86 2.17 19.71
N VAL A 217 5.00 1.55 19.98
CA VAL A 217 5.09 0.41 20.90
C VAL A 217 4.70 0.83 22.32
N GLY A 218 5.26 1.94 22.81
CA GLY A 218 4.93 2.50 24.14
C GLY A 218 3.43 2.79 24.29
N TYR A 219 2.80 3.36 23.26
CA TYR A 219 1.36 3.59 23.24
C TYR A 219 0.56 2.28 23.37
N TYR A 220 0.88 1.24 22.58
CA TYR A 220 0.16 -0.03 22.68
C TYR A 220 0.39 -0.76 24.00
N LEU A 221 1.57 -0.63 24.60
CA LEU A 221 1.83 -1.14 25.96
C LEU A 221 0.95 -0.42 26.99
N LEU A 222 0.89 0.91 26.94
CA LEU A 222 0.01 1.70 27.82
C LEU A 222 -1.47 1.40 27.58
N LEU A 223 -1.88 1.23 26.32
CA LEU A 223 -3.25 0.85 25.98
C LEU A 223 -3.60 -0.52 26.55
N GLY A 224 -2.68 -1.50 26.43
CA GLY A 224 -2.86 -2.83 27.00
C GLY A 224 -2.94 -2.84 28.54
N LEU A 225 -2.12 -2.01 29.20
CA LEU A 225 -2.18 -1.83 30.66
C LEU A 225 -3.50 -1.18 31.09
N SER A 226 -3.94 -0.16 30.34
CA SER A 226 -5.23 0.52 30.58
C SER A 226 -6.42 -0.42 30.37
N ALA A 227 -6.35 -1.26 29.34
CA ALA A 227 -7.36 -2.28 29.07
C ALA A 227 -7.47 -3.29 30.24
N ARG A 228 -6.34 -3.68 30.84
CA ARG A 228 -6.35 -4.53 32.05
C ARG A 228 -7.07 -3.86 33.23
N GLY A 229 -6.87 -2.57 33.43
CA GLY A 229 -7.59 -1.78 34.45
C GLY A 229 -9.10 -1.72 34.17
N LEU A 230 -9.49 -1.57 32.90
CA LEU A 230 -10.87 -1.57 32.46
C LEU A 230 -11.55 -2.94 32.66
N LEU A 231 -10.82 -4.03 32.44
CA LEU A 231 -11.31 -5.41 32.63
C LEU A 231 -11.35 -5.83 34.11
N ARG A 232 -10.43 -5.32 34.95
CA ARG A 232 -10.40 -5.60 36.39
C ARG A 232 -11.49 -4.89 37.20
N ALA A 233 -12.07 -3.82 36.66
CA ALA A 233 -13.23 -3.16 37.25
C ALA A 233 -14.54 -3.96 37.11
N GLU A 234 -14.46 -5.24 36.71
CA GLU A 234 -15.58 -6.18 36.74
C GLU A 234 -15.84 -6.58 38.18
N GLY A 235 -16.82 -5.92 38.81
CA GLY A 235 -17.51 -6.48 39.98
C GLY A 235 -18.18 -7.81 39.57
N PRO A 236 -18.51 -8.68 40.54
CA PRO A 236 -19.05 -10.01 40.26
C PRO A 236 -20.32 -9.89 39.39
N ALA A 237 -20.25 -10.46 38.19
CA ALA A 237 -21.43 -10.65 37.34
C ALA A 237 -22.49 -11.47 38.11
N PRO A 238 -23.80 -11.24 37.86
CA PRO A 238 -24.84 -12.09 38.45
C PRO A 238 -24.51 -13.55 38.17
N ARG A 239 -24.48 -14.32 39.24
CA ARG A 239 -24.15 -15.74 39.20
C ARG A 239 -25.25 -16.52 38.44
N ASP A 240 -25.05 -16.76 37.17
CA ASP A 240 -25.56 -17.96 36.54
C ASP A 240 -24.54 -19.07 36.79
N ARG A 241 -24.90 -19.89 37.79
CA ARG A 241 -24.22 -21.13 38.13
C ARG A 241 -24.35 -22.08 36.96
N PHE A 242 -23.28 -22.33 36.20
CA PHE A 242 -22.96 -23.66 35.67
C PHE A 242 -21.55 -23.63 35.08
N VAL A 243 -20.75 -24.58 35.58
CA VAL A 243 -19.40 -24.97 35.15
C VAL A 243 -18.26 -24.19 35.79
N ASP A 244 -17.82 -24.67 36.93
CA ASP A 244 -16.49 -24.45 37.50
C ASP A 244 -15.43 -25.11 36.61
N GLY A 245 -14.82 -24.32 35.73
CA GLY A 245 -13.55 -24.62 35.09
C GLY A 245 -12.54 -23.55 35.51
N PRO A 246 -11.26 -23.88 35.67
CA PRO A 246 -10.31 -22.97 36.31
C PRO A 246 -10.15 -21.67 35.53
N ARG A 247 -9.95 -20.60 36.27
CA ARG A 247 -9.84 -19.16 35.97
C ARG A 247 -8.90 -18.75 34.82
N LEU A 248 -8.80 -19.54 33.73
CA LEU A 248 -7.91 -19.32 32.58
C LEU A 248 -8.54 -18.54 31.41
N VAL A 249 -9.84 -18.23 31.51
CA VAL A 249 -10.59 -17.61 30.37
C VAL A 249 -10.06 -16.21 30.01
N TRP A 250 -9.50 -15.48 30.96
CA TRP A 250 -8.91 -14.15 30.73
C TRP A 250 -7.46 -14.19 30.24
N LEU A 251 -6.75 -15.32 30.39
CA LEU A 251 -5.42 -15.50 29.79
C LEU A 251 -5.49 -15.69 28.27
N ARG A 252 -6.62 -16.15 27.74
CA ARG A 252 -6.80 -16.39 26.31
C ARG A 252 -6.66 -15.14 25.43
N PRO A 253 -7.34 -14.01 25.69
CA PRO A 253 -7.14 -12.80 24.90
C PRO A 253 -5.77 -12.16 25.14
N VAL A 254 -5.21 -12.26 26.34
CA VAL A 254 -3.85 -11.76 26.64
C VAL A 254 -2.80 -12.66 25.98
N ALA A 255 -2.97 -13.96 25.98
CA ALA A 255 -2.11 -14.89 25.28
C ALA A 255 -2.23 -14.75 23.76
N ALA A 256 -3.44 -14.51 23.22
CA ALA A 256 -3.67 -14.25 21.81
C ALA A 256 -3.03 -12.92 21.37
N LEU A 257 -3.13 -11.87 22.19
CA LEU A 257 -2.46 -10.59 21.93
C LEU A 257 -0.94 -10.73 22.07
N GLY A 258 -0.46 -11.44 23.08
CA GLY A 258 0.96 -11.76 23.26
C GLY A 258 1.51 -12.61 22.11
N ALA A 259 0.76 -13.60 21.65
CA ALA A 259 1.11 -14.42 20.49
C ALA A 259 1.08 -13.60 19.18
N ALA A 260 0.10 -12.71 19.01
CA ALA A 260 0.04 -11.81 17.86
C ALA A 260 1.21 -10.81 17.85
N VAL A 261 1.58 -10.25 19.00
CA VAL A 261 2.75 -9.37 19.14
C VAL A 261 4.05 -10.15 18.96
N ALA A 262 4.17 -11.36 19.53
CA ALA A 262 5.34 -12.22 19.35
C ALA A 262 5.48 -12.67 17.89
N LEU A 263 4.36 -13.00 17.23
CA LEU A 263 4.34 -13.33 15.81
C LEU A 263 4.71 -12.11 14.95
N LEU A 264 4.21 -10.92 15.31
CA LEU A 264 4.58 -9.66 14.67
C LEU A 264 6.09 -9.39 14.83
N VAL A 265 6.63 -9.52 16.03
CA VAL A 265 8.07 -9.33 16.31
C VAL A 265 8.92 -10.41 15.62
N ALA A 266 8.49 -11.67 15.64
CA ALA A 266 9.20 -12.75 14.97
C ALA A 266 9.20 -12.59 13.46
N THR A 267 8.08 -12.13 12.86
CA THR A 267 8.00 -11.86 11.42
C THR A 267 8.76 -10.61 11.03
N VAL A 268 8.78 -9.57 11.88
CA VAL A 268 9.66 -8.39 11.72
C VAL A 268 11.13 -8.82 11.72
N ALA A 269 11.53 -9.64 12.68
CA ALA A 269 12.89 -10.17 12.76
C ALA A 269 13.23 -11.13 11.60
N TRP A 270 12.24 -11.88 11.11
CA TRP A 270 12.43 -12.78 9.97
C TRP A 270 12.55 -12.05 8.64
N GLN A 271 11.84 -10.95 8.45
CA GLN A 271 11.81 -10.17 7.20
C GLN A 271 12.76 -8.96 7.21
N ALA A 272 13.47 -8.71 8.31
CA ALA A 272 14.61 -7.80 8.29
C ALA A 272 15.51 -8.18 7.10
N PRO A 273 15.97 -7.22 6.27
CA PRO A 273 16.77 -7.51 5.09
C PRO A 273 18.01 -8.30 5.52
N ARG A 274 17.97 -9.61 5.31
CA ARG A 274 19.03 -10.54 5.70
C ARG A 274 20.19 -10.46 4.72
N GLY A 275 20.89 -9.33 4.71
CA GLY A 275 22.05 -9.16 3.84
C GLY A 275 21.74 -9.24 2.34
N ARG A 276 20.52 -8.88 1.90
CA ARG A 276 20.10 -8.94 0.49
C ARG A 276 19.74 -7.57 -0.04
N TYR A 277 20.07 -7.34 -1.29
CA TYR A 277 19.55 -6.23 -2.06
C TYR A 277 18.18 -6.58 -2.62
N VAL A 278 17.25 -5.65 -2.56
CA VAL A 278 15.91 -5.78 -3.14
C VAL A 278 15.69 -4.62 -4.08
N LEU A 279 15.68 -4.88 -5.38
CA LEU A 279 15.29 -3.93 -6.41
C LEU A 279 13.84 -4.19 -6.81
N ALA A 280 12.99 -3.23 -6.54
CA ALA A 280 11.58 -3.30 -6.88
C ALA A 280 11.26 -2.32 -7.99
N VAL A 281 10.65 -2.79 -9.06
CA VAL A 281 10.02 -1.93 -10.07
C VAL A 281 8.61 -1.60 -9.61
N LEU A 282 8.32 -0.31 -9.50
CA LEU A 282 7.04 0.22 -9.05
C LEU A 282 6.20 0.63 -10.25
N PRO A 283 5.04 0.01 -10.51
CA PRO A 283 4.09 0.54 -11.47
C PRO A 283 3.41 1.77 -10.84
N LEU A 284 3.60 2.94 -11.44
CA LEU A 284 3.16 4.22 -10.88
C LEU A 284 2.28 4.99 -11.89
N GLY A 285 1.21 4.36 -12.34
CA GLY A 285 0.33 4.92 -13.34
C GLY A 285 0.96 4.90 -14.74
N ALA A 286 0.99 6.02 -15.43
CA ALA A 286 1.67 6.17 -16.72
C ALA A 286 3.20 6.17 -16.60
N GLY A 287 3.74 6.35 -15.39
CA GLY A 287 5.16 6.27 -15.10
C GLY A 287 5.55 5.01 -14.33
N GLN A 288 6.82 4.84 -14.11
CA GLN A 288 7.38 3.78 -13.27
C GLN A 288 8.48 4.35 -12.39
N GLY A 289 8.72 3.70 -11.25
CA GLY A 289 9.82 4.03 -10.37
C GLY A 289 10.61 2.78 -9.98
N LEU A 290 11.83 2.98 -9.51
CA LEU A 290 12.66 1.94 -8.96
C LEU A 290 12.91 2.20 -7.48
N LEU A 291 12.69 1.20 -6.64
CA LEU A 291 13.03 1.26 -5.23
C LEU A 291 14.09 0.21 -4.94
N LEU A 292 15.30 0.65 -4.60
CA LEU A 292 16.36 -0.22 -4.08
C LEU A 292 16.36 -0.17 -2.56
N THR A 293 16.37 -1.34 -1.93
CA THR A 293 16.69 -1.49 -0.51
C THR A 293 17.97 -2.30 -0.39
N THR A 294 18.96 -1.79 0.33
CA THR A 294 20.26 -2.42 0.51
C THR A 294 20.28 -3.32 1.75
N PRO A 295 21.27 -4.22 1.88
CA PRO A 295 21.49 -5.04 3.08
C PRO A 295 21.65 -4.21 4.36
N GLY A 296 22.33 -3.06 4.26
CA GLY A 296 22.48 -2.09 5.35
C GLY A 296 21.19 -1.36 5.71
N GLY A 297 20.16 -1.59 4.92
CA GLY A 297 18.87 -0.97 5.12
C GLY A 297 18.71 0.39 4.44
N SER A 298 19.70 0.94 3.73
CA SER A 298 19.55 2.18 2.95
C SER A 298 18.54 2.02 1.82
N THR A 299 17.82 3.11 1.52
CA THR A 299 16.80 3.12 0.45
C THR A 299 17.13 4.15 -0.60
N ALA A 300 17.04 3.74 -1.86
CA ALA A 300 17.11 4.65 -3.00
C ALA A 300 15.85 4.54 -3.85
N LEU A 301 15.19 5.66 -4.08
CA LEU A 301 14.03 5.78 -4.97
C LEU A 301 14.47 6.53 -6.24
N ILE A 302 14.22 5.94 -7.39
CA ILE A 302 14.46 6.58 -8.70
C ILE A 302 13.10 6.72 -9.37
N ASP A 303 12.74 7.95 -9.72
CA ASP A 303 11.46 8.38 -10.26
C ASP A 303 10.24 8.11 -9.34
N ALA A 304 9.18 8.85 -9.56
CA ALA A 304 8.01 8.87 -8.67
C ALA A 304 6.67 8.64 -9.38
N GLY A 305 6.70 8.44 -10.70
CA GLY A 305 5.46 8.27 -11.46
C GLY A 305 4.64 9.55 -11.60
N ASP A 306 3.42 9.41 -12.08
CA ASP A 306 2.55 10.53 -12.43
C ASP A 306 1.58 10.96 -11.31
N THR A 307 1.32 10.10 -10.32
CA THR A 307 0.34 10.36 -9.26
C THR A 307 0.85 10.08 -7.84
N PRO A 308 0.59 11.00 -6.88
CA PRO A 308 0.98 10.80 -5.48
C PRO A 308 0.34 9.57 -4.83
N SER A 309 -0.91 9.24 -5.20
CA SER A 309 -1.63 8.10 -4.65
C SER A 309 -0.98 6.77 -5.02
N ALA A 310 -0.56 6.60 -6.29
CA ALA A 310 0.14 5.41 -6.76
C ALA A 310 1.49 5.23 -6.05
N LEU A 311 2.28 6.33 -5.95
CA LEU A 311 3.56 6.30 -5.24
C LEU A 311 3.39 5.94 -3.77
N ASN A 312 2.45 6.58 -3.07
CA ASN A 312 2.19 6.31 -1.66
C ASN A 312 1.73 4.87 -1.41
N ALA A 313 0.86 4.33 -2.27
CA ALA A 313 0.43 2.93 -2.19
C ALA A 313 1.60 1.97 -2.44
N ALA A 314 2.41 2.22 -3.46
CA ALA A 314 3.57 1.40 -3.80
C ALA A 314 4.64 1.41 -2.69
N LEU A 315 4.98 2.57 -2.13
CA LEU A 315 5.92 2.67 -1.02
C LEU A 315 5.35 2.06 0.26
N GLY A 316 4.08 2.32 0.58
CA GLY A 316 3.42 1.79 1.77
C GLY A 316 3.29 0.26 1.77
N SER A 317 3.23 -0.39 0.61
CA SER A 317 3.24 -1.86 0.48
C SER A 317 4.63 -2.50 0.62
N ARG A 318 5.72 -1.71 0.63
CA ARG A 318 7.10 -2.21 0.59
C ARG A 318 7.97 -1.73 1.72
N LEU A 319 7.78 -0.48 2.14
CA LEU A 319 8.50 0.05 3.29
C LEU A 319 7.69 -0.26 4.55
N PRO A 320 8.33 -0.74 5.62
CA PRO A 320 7.69 -0.86 6.92
C PRO A 320 7.11 0.49 7.34
N PHE A 321 5.97 0.52 8.02
CA PHE A 321 5.28 1.75 8.42
C PHE A 321 6.13 2.68 9.29
N TRP A 322 7.13 2.15 9.99
CA TRP A 322 8.08 2.96 10.79
C TRP A 322 9.22 3.55 9.97
N ARG A 323 9.36 3.13 8.69
CA ARG A 323 10.39 3.66 7.81
C ARG A 323 9.86 4.83 7.03
N THR A 324 10.09 6.02 7.57
CA THR A 324 9.65 7.29 7.01
C THR A 324 10.78 8.07 6.34
N ARG A 325 11.93 7.41 6.09
CA ARG A 325 13.08 8.00 5.45
C ARG A 325 13.44 7.27 4.16
N ILE A 326 13.65 8.05 3.11
CA ILE A 326 14.27 7.66 1.85
C ILE A 326 15.66 8.30 1.81
N ASP A 327 16.72 7.48 1.82
CA ASP A 327 18.08 8.00 1.97
C ASP A 327 18.55 8.74 0.73
N THR A 328 18.23 8.22 -0.45
CA THR A 328 18.56 8.87 -1.73
C THR A 328 17.34 8.86 -2.63
N MET A 329 17.05 9.99 -3.22
CA MET A 329 16.07 10.14 -4.28
C MET A 329 16.75 10.65 -5.53
N ALA A 330 16.50 10.02 -6.68
CA ALA A 330 17.04 10.45 -7.96
C ALA A 330 15.91 10.59 -8.98
N LEU A 331 16.07 11.52 -9.91
CA LEU A 331 15.16 11.71 -11.03
C LEU A 331 15.89 11.40 -12.35
N SER A 332 15.25 10.60 -13.19
CA SER A 332 15.71 10.36 -14.56
C SER A 332 15.08 11.32 -15.57
N GLY A 333 14.06 12.06 -15.18
CA GLY A 333 13.35 13.05 -15.99
C GLY A 333 12.63 14.07 -15.13
N VAL A 334 12.20 15.17 -15.75
CA VAL A 334 11.54 16.30 -15.06
C VAL A 334 10.08 16.47 -15.48
N ASP A 335 9.60 15.65 -16.39
CA ASP A 335 8.21 15.63 -16.82
C ASP A 335 7.27 14.98 -15.78
N ARG A 336 5.98 15.08 -16.02
CA ARG A 336 4.95 14.61 -15.08
C ARG A 336 5.07 13.11 -14.76
N VAL A 337 5.47 12.27 -15.70
CA VAL A 337 5.56 10.82 -15.48
C VAL A 337 6.71 10.42 -14.56
N HIS A 338 7.68 11.32 -14.33
CA HIS A 338 8.80 11.11 -13.42
C HIS A 338 8.59 11.81 -12.06
N VAL A 339 7.95 13.01 -12.05
CA VAL A 339 7.89 13.87 -10.86
C VAL A 339 6.49 14.02 -10.26
N GLY A 340 5.42 13.62 -10.98
CA GLY A 340 4.05 13.86 -10.55
C GLY A 340 3.70 13.28 -9.17
N GLY A 341 4.28 12.13 -8.83
CA GLY A 341 4.12 11.48 -7.53
C GLY A 341 4.76 12.20 -6.35
N LEU A 342 5.73 13.13 -6.61
CA LEU A 342 6.52 13.77 -5.56
C LEU A 342 5.78 14.83 -4.75
N ARG A 343 4.66 15.33 -5.27
CA ARG A 343 3.95 16.46 -4.67
C ARG A 343 3.69 16.29 -3.17
N ASP A 344 3.33 15.09 -2.75
CA ASP A 344 2.97 14.78 -1.36
C ASP A 344 4.03 13.90 -0.66
N LEU A 345 5.14 13.56 -1.33
CA LEU A 345 6.15 12.67 -0.80
C LEU A 345 6.80 13.23 0.47
N LEU A 346 7.22 14.50 0.44
CA LEU A 346 7.92 15.16 1.54
C LEU A 346 7.02 15.43 2.77
N ALA A 347 5.70 15.37 2.60
CA ALA A 347 4.77 15.41 3.73
C ALA A 347 4.80 14.13 4.56
N ARG A 348 5.20 13.01 3.94
CA ARG A 348 5.17 11.67 4.56
C ARG A 348 6.56 11.08 4.80
N TYR A 349 7.49 11.32 3.89
CA TYR A 349 8.84 10.77 3.94
C TYR A 349 9.86 11.89 4.03
N SER A 350 10.85 11.75 4.90
CA SER A 350 12.05 12.57 4.88
C SER A 350 13.00 12.03 3.81
N VAL A 351 13.60 12.93 3.02
CA VAL A 351 14.58 12.58 2.00
C VAL A 351 15.96 13.00 2.49
N GLY A 352 16.93 12.09 2.45
CA GLY A 352 18.30 12.37 2.90
C GLY A 352 19.05 13.25 1.91
N ARG A 353 18.98 12.90 0.61
CA ARG A 353 19.50 13.71 -0.50
C ARG A 353 18.66 13.52 -1.74
N ALA A 354 18.58 14.54 -2.56
CA ALA A 354 17.93 14.53 -3.86
C ALA A 354 18.98 14.72 -4.98
N LEU A 355 18.93 13.84 -5.98
CA LEU A 355 19.74 13.89 -7.19
C LEU A 355 18.84 14.32 -8.34
N ASP A 356 19.10 15.49 -8.88
CA ASP A 356 18.27 16.17 -9.88
C ASP A 356 19.05 16.29 -11.19
N PRO A 357 18.48 15.97 -12.36
CA PRO A 357 19.12 16.26 -13.65
C PRO A 357 19.46 17.74 -13.85
N GLY A 358 18.81 18.65 -13.11
CA GLY A 358 19.14 20.09 -13.13
C GLY A 358 18.51 20.83 -14.28
N ALA A 359 17.56 20.22 -15.00
CA ALA A 359 16.89 20.84 -16.15
C ALA A 359 16.08 22.08 -15.74
N VAL A 360 16.12 23.10 -16.61
CA VAL A 360 15.23 24.27 -16.47
C VAL A 360 13.90 23.94 -17.14
N TYR A 361 13.01 23.30 -16.39
CA TYR A 361 11.70 22.88 -16.90
C TYR A 361 10.57 23.57 -16.14
N PRO A 362 9.61 24.22 -16.82
CA PRO A 362 8.57 25.03 -16.18
C PRO A 362 7.40 24.22 -15.61
N ALA A 363 7.50 22.89 -15.51
CA ALA A 363 6.42 22.08 -14.94
C ALA A 363 6.15 22.45 -13.49
N ALA A 364 4.89 22.76 -13.18
CA ALA A 364 4.47 23.22 -11.86
C ALA A 364 4.81 22.21 -10.74
N ASP A 365 4.74 20.91 -11.01
CA ASP A 365 5.05 19.87 -10.02
C ASP A 365 6.55 19.81 -9.72
N TYR A 366 7.42 19.96 -10.73
CA TYR A 366 8.85 20.00 -10.56
C TYR A 366 9.32 21.25 -9.80
N VAL A 367 8.78 22.42 -10.14
CA VAL A 367 9.08 23.67 -9.43
C VAL A 367 8.65 23.60 -7.96
N ARG A 368 7.44 23.09 -7.68
CA ARG A 368 6.95 22.90 -6.32
C ARG A 368 7.81 21.91 -5.53
N TRP A 369 8.21 20.81 -6.14
CA TRP A 369 9.07 19.82 -5.51
C TRP A 369 10.43 20.42 -5.12
N ARG A 370 11.09 21.14 -6.01
CA ARG A 370 12.36 21.82 -5.68
C ARG A 370 12.19 22.86 -4.56
N ALA A 371 11.10 23.60 -4.58
CA ALA A 371 10.80 24.53 -3.48
C ALA A 371 10.63 23.78 -2.15
N ALA A 372 9.93 22.65 -2.17
CA ALA A 372 9.72 21.81 -0.97
C ALA A 372 11.03 21.20 -0.45
N LEU A 373 11.96 20.77 -1.32
CA LEU A 373 13.30 20.31 -0.93
C LEU A 373 14.07 21.40 -0.18
N ARG A 374 14.06 22.62 -0.71
CA ARG A 374 14.75 23.77 -0.08
C ARG A 374 14.15 24.10 1.29
N THR A 375 12.82 24.14 1.37
CA THR A 375 12.11 24.39 2.63
C THR A 375 12.37 23.28 3.66
N GLY A 376 12.49 22.03 3.21
CA GLY A 376 12.80 20.88 4.05
C GLY A 376 14.28 20.72 4.40
N GLY A 377 15.17 21.58 3.91
CA GLY A 377 16.62 21.50 4.16
C GLY A 377 17.26 20.23 3.54
N VAL A 378 16.67 19.67 2.50
CA VAL A 378 17.19 18.47 1.83
C VAL A 378 18.39 18.85 0.96
N ALA A 379 19.49 18.10 1.07
CA ALA A 379 20.66 18.26 0.22
C ALA A 379 20.30 17.94 -1.24
N GLU A 380 20.28 18.97 -2.08
CA GLU A 380 20.06 18.85 -3.53
C GLU A 380 21.41 18.81 -4.24
N SER A 381 21.63 17.83 -5.11
CA SER A 381 22.81 17.70 -5.94
C SER A 381 22.41 17.48 -7.39
N LYS A 382 23.02 18.22 -8.31
CA LYS A 382 22.82 18.00 -9.75
C LYS A 382 23.52 16.71 -10.18
N LEU A 383 22.83 15.89 -10.97
CA LEU A 383 23.43 14.77 -11.68
C LEU A 383 24.51 15.28 -12.63
N ARG A 384 25.70 14.72 -12.54
CA ARG A 384 26.83 15.07 -13.43
C ARG A 384 27.30 13.84 -14.17
N THR A 385 27.55 13.96 -15.45
CA THR A 385 28.09 12.89 -16.27
C THR A 385 29.36 12.30 -15.65
N GLY A 386 29.40 10.97 -15.53
CA GLY A 386 30.51 10.23 -14.94
C GLY A 386 30.58 10.29 -13.41
N ALA A 387 29.64 10.99 -12.76
CA ALA A 387 29.61 11.03 -11.30
C ALA A 387 29.05 9.72 -10.71
N ARG A 388 29.65 9.30 -9.61
CA ARG A 388 29.22 8.13 -8.83
C ARG A 388 28.69 8.59 -7.47
N TYR A 389 27.48 8.15 -7.14
CA TYR A 389 26.80 8.47 -5.89
C TYR A 389 26.68 7.18 -5.05
N ALA A 390 27.44 7.11 -3.95
CA ALA A 390 27.35 5.96 -3.04
C ALA A 390 25.96 5.89 -2.41
N LEU A 391 25.35 4.71 -2.39
CA LEU A 391 24.07 4.42 -1.76
C LEU A 391 24.25 3.62 -0.48
N ASP A 392 25.21 2.69 -0.49
CA ASP A 392 25.64 1.85 0.63
C ASP A 392 27.06 1.36 0.34
N HIS A 393 27.62 0.48 1.18
CA HIS A 393 28.99 -0.02 1.07
C HIS A 393 29.29 -0.58 -0.32
N ASP A 394 28.43 -1.44 -0.86
CA ASP A 394 28.59 -2.09 -2.17
C ASP A 394 27.48 -1.70 -3.18
N ALA A 395 26.83 -0.57 -2.95
CA ALA A 395 25.81 -0.05 -3.85
C ALA A 395 26.06 1.41 -4.20
N HIS A 396 25.99 1.71 -5.50
CA HIS A 396 26.14 3.09 -6.00
C HIS A 396 25.28 3.32 -7.24
N LEU A 397 25.01 4.59 -7.48
CA LEU A 397 24.33 5.09 -8.67
C LEU A 397 25.34 5.86 -9.53
N ASP A 398 25.58 5.38 -10.74
CA ASP A 398 26.39 6.07 -11.73
C ASP A 398 25.49 6.88 -12.67
N ALA A 399 25.80 8.14 -12.88
CA ALA A 399 25.11 8.98 -13.84
C ALA A 399 25.86 8.93 -15.18
N LEU A 400 25.30 8.21 -16.14
CA LEU A 400 25.84 8.00 -17.48
C LEU A 400 25.13 8.96 -18.45
N LEU A 401 25.36 10.26 -18.28
CA LEU A 401 24.80 11.25 -19.21
C LEU A 401 25.66 11.29 -20.46
N PRO A 402 25.07 11.46 -21.68
CA PRO A 402 25.86 11.69 -22.87
C PRO A 402 26.76 12.93 -22.73
N ARG A 403 28.03 12.81 -23.10
CA ARG A 403 28.97 13.91 -23.01
C ARG A 403 28.62 14.99 -24.05
N GLY A 404 28.75 16.26 -23.69
CA GLY A 404 28.58 17.39 -24.60
C GLY A 404 27.14 17.85 -24.83
N LEU A 405 26.19 17.37 -24.06
CA LEU A 405 24.84 17.90 -24.07
C LEU A 405 24.70 19.07 -23.09
N ASP A 406 23.82 20.00 -23.46
CA ASP A 406 23.43 21.09 -22.58
C ASP A 406 22.64 20.49 -21.37
N PRO A 407 23.20 20.54 -20.15
CA PRO A 407 22.53 20.00 -18.98
C PRO A 407 21.26 20.77 -18.60
N ASP A 408 21.05 21.93 -19.16
CA ASP A 408 19.89 22.79 -18.91
C ASP A 408 18.78 22.60 -19.97
N ALA A 409 18.98 21.70 -20.96
CA ALA A 409 17.95 21.41 -21.95
C ALA A 409 16.74 20.71 -21.30
N PRO A 410 15.49 21.06 -21.70
CA PRO A 410 14.27 20.49 -21.07
C PRO A 410 14.15 18.97 -21.22
N ASP A 411 14.65 18.41 -22.31
CA ASP A 411 14.64 16.98 -22.61
C ASP A 411 16.03 16.36 -22.47
N THR A 412 16.73 16.65 -21.39
CA THR A 412 18.07 16.12 -21.14
C THR A 412 18.05 14.60 -21.12
N PRO A 413 18.81 13.90 -21.99
CA PRO A 413 18.99 12.47 -21.92
C PRO A 413 19.64 12.08 -20.60
N VAL A 414 19.00 11.17 -19.85
CA VAL A 414 19.53 10.68 -18.58
C VAL A 414 19.61 9.16 -18.64
N ALA A 415 20.80 8.64 -18.44
CA ALA A 415 21.04 7.21 -18.22
C ALA A 415 21.59 7.03 -16.81
N LEU A 416 20.90 6.29 -15.98
CA LEU A 416 21.29 5.98 -14.62
C LEU A 416 21.62 4.49 -14.51
N ARG A 417 22.81 4.18 -14.03
CA ARG A 417 23.21 2.81 -13.75
C ARG A 417 23.29 2.58 -12.25
N LEU A 418 22.40 1.75 -11.77
CA LEU A 418 22.35 1.31 -10.39
C LEU A 418 23.19 0.04 -10.28
N VAL A 419 24.26 0.08 -9.49
CA VAL A 419 25.14 -1.08 -9.24
C VAL A 419 24.96 -1.52 -7.79
N PHE A 420 24.78 -2.82 -7.57
CA PHE A 420 24.59 -3.40 -6.25
C PHE A 420 25.15 -4.83 -6.23
N GLY A 421 26.24 -5.01 -5.50
CA GLY A 421 27.04 -6.23 -5.56
C GLY A 421 27.60 -6.48 -6.96
N ARG A 422 27.33 -7.66 -7.53
CA ARG A 422 27.73 -8.01 -8.91
C ARG A 422 26.64 -7.74 -9.95
N LEU A 423 25.54 -7.16 -9.54
CA LEU A 423 24.41 -6.87 -10.42
C LEU A 423 24.32 -5.39 -10.73
N SER A 424 23.73 -5.11 -11.86
CA SER A 424 23.48 -3.74 -12.28
C SER A 424 22.12 -3.61 -12.98
N ALA A 425 21.50 -2.47 -12.81
CA ALA A 425 20.28 -2.08 -13.50
C ALA A 425 20.52 -0.77 -14.22
N LEU A 426 20.35 -0.74 -15.52
CA LEU A 426 20.43 0.44 -16.34
C LEU A 426 19.02 0.99 -16.58
N LEU A 427 18.79 2.22 -16.13
CA LEU A 427 17.57 2.96 -16.39
C LEU A 427 17.84 4.00 -17.47
N LEU A 428 17.03 3.98 -18.52
CA LEU A 428 17.09 4.90 -19.63
C LEU A 428 15.77 5.66 -19.73
N ASN A 429 15.83 6.99 -19.69
CA ASN A 429 14.66 7.81 -19.97
C ASN A 429 14.41 7.93 -21.48
N ARG A 430 13.25 8.46 -21.84
CA ARG A 430 12.84 8.62 -23.23
C ARG A 430 13.83 9.42 -24.06
N ALA A 431 14.35 10.52 -23.52
CA ALA A 431 15.31 11.38 -24.22
C ALA A 431 16.63 10.64 -24.47
N ALA A 432 17.08 9.80 -23.53
CA ALA A 432 18.27 8.97 -23.71
C ALA A 432 18.08 7.94 -24.83
N LEU A 433 16.91 7.32 -24.93
CA LEU A 433 16.60 6.37 -25.99
C LEU A 433 16.61 7.00 -27.39
N ALA A 434 16.23 8.27 -27.50
CA ALA A 434 16.23 9.02 -28.75
C ALA A 434 17.62 9.57 -29.13
N TYR A 435 18.62 9.45 -28.25
CA TYR A 435 19.95 9.99 -28.47
C TYR A 435 20.80 9.09 -29.39
N PRO A 436 21.19 9.53 -30.59
CA PRO A 436 21.89 8.67 -31.57
C PRO A 436 23.26 8.16 -31.12
N GLY A 437 23.91 8.86 -30.18
CA GLY A 437 25.19 8.47 -29.60
C GLY A 437 25.14 7.62 -28.36
N LEU A 438 23.96 7.17 -27.93
CA LEU A 438 23.80 6.44 -26.66
C LEU A 438 24.65 5.16 -26.59
N ALA A 439 24.54 4.28 -27.57
CA ALA A 439 25.27 3.02 -27.56
C ALA A 439 26.81 3.19 -27.53
N PRO A 440 27.43 4.06 -28.38
CA PRO A 440 28.83 4.38 -28.26
C PRO A 440 29.20 5.02 -26.91
N ALA A 441 28.36 5.89 -26.36
CA ALA A 441 28.63 6.53 -25.06
C ALA A 441 28.66 5.51 -23.94
N LEU A 442 27.67 4.59 -23.89
CA LEU A 442 27.63 3.52 -22.90
C LEU A 442 28.84 2.58 -23.00
N GLN A 443 29.30 2.28 -24.23
CA GLN A 443 30.52 1.49 -24.45
C GLN A 443 31.77 2.23 -23.94
N ALA A 444 31.89 3.52 -24.20
CA ALA A 444 32.99 4.34 -23.72
C ALA A 444 33.04 4.40 -22.18
N ASP A 445 31.89 4.40 -21.52
CA ASP A 445 31.76 4.36 -20.07
C ASP A 445 31.90 2.93 -19.50
N GLY A 446 32.28 1.95 -20.34
CA GLY A 446 32.53 0.57 -19.91
C GLY A 446 31.28 -0.25 -19.60
N VAL A 447 30.09 0.21 -20.00
CA VAL A 447 28.84 -0.52 -19.83
C VAL A 447 28.73 -1.59 -20.92
N ARG A 448 29.02 -2.84 -20.54
CA ARG A 448 29.02 -3.98 -21.50
C ARG A 448 27.92 -4.98 -21.24
N HIS A 449 27.58 -5.22 -19.99
CA HIS A 449 26.57 -6.20 -19.58
C HIS A 449 25.89 -5.70 -18.33
N ASP A 450 24.59 -5.44 -18.43
CA ASP A 450 23.76 -5.12 -17.29
C ASP A 450 22.71 -6.21 -17.06
N THR A 451 22.44 -6.52 -15.80
CA THR A 451 21.50 -7.59 -15.46
C THR A 451 20.07 -7.21 -15.79
N VAL A 452 19.72 -5.93 -15.58
CA VAL A 452 18.37 -5.39 -15.79
C VAL A 452 18.45 -4.15 -16.66
N LEU A 453 17.65 -4.11 -17.70
CA LEU A 453 17.42 -2.91 -18.51
C LEU A 453 16.00 -2.41 -18.24
N VAL A 454 15.90 -1.18 -17.74
CA VAL A 454 14.62 -0.52 -17.47
C VAL A 454 14.44 0.63 -18.45
N LEU A 455 13.39 0.58 -19.24
CA LEU A 455 13.02 1.66 -20.15
C LEU A 455 11.94 2.50 -19.48
N SER A 456 12.22 3.78 -19.25
CA SER A 456 11.29 4.73 -18.60
C SER A 456 10.64 5.64 -19.63
N GLY A 457 9.31 5.70 -19.62
CA GLY A 457 8.53 6.45 -20.60
C GLY A 457 8.27 5.66 -21.88
N ALA A 458 7.30 6.12 -22.69
CA ALA A 458 6.95 5.48 -23.94
C ALA A 458 8.11 5.50 -24.94
N ALA A 459 8.43 4.35 -25.53
CA ALA A 459 9.52 4.20 -26.50
C ALA A 459 9.26 4.91 -27.85
N GLY A 460 8.12 5.56 -28.01
CA GLY A 460 7.59 6.08 -29.26
C GLY A 460 8.39 7.17 -30.01
N THR A 461 9.57 7.58 -29.52
CA THR A 461 10.45 8.54 -30.21
C THR A 461 11.78 7.96 -30.63
N ALA A 462 12.21 6.84 -30.08
CA ALA A 462 13.42 6.16 -30.53
C ALA A 462 13.08 5.19 -31.66
N ALA A 463 13.94 5.14 -32.70
CA ALA A 463 13.73 4.16 -33.74
C ALA A 463 13.82 2.74 -33.16
N PRO A 464 12.86 1.85 -33.46
CA PRO A 464 12.83 0.48 -32.90
C PRO A 464 14.14 -0.29 -33.13
N ARG A 465 14.84 0.02 -34.23
CA ARG A 465 16.14 -0.58 -34.58
C ARG A 465 17.25 -0.20 -33.60
N ASP A 466 17.23 1.02 -33.10
CA ASP A 466 18.26 1.54 -32.17
C ASP A 466 18.08 0.89 -30.79
N ILE A 467 16.85 0.73 -30.33
CA ILE A 467 16.56 0.02 -29.09
C ILE A 467 16.96 -1.45 -29.21
N ALA A 468 16.66 -2.10 -30.34
CA ALA A 468 17.07 -3.48 -30.57
C ALA A 468 18.61 -3.64 -30.63
N ALA A 469 19.32 -2.67 -31.21
CA ALA A 469 20.79 -2.64 -31.21
C ALA A 469 21.33 -2.48 -29.77
N LEU A 470 20.72 -1.62 -28.98
CA LEU A 470 21.06 -1.42 -27.57
C LEU A 470 20.86 -2.71 -26.75
N VAL A 471 19.71 -3.40 -26.91
CA VAL A 471 19.46 -4.68 -26.23
C VAL A 471 20.49 -5.73 -26.62
N ARG A 472 20.89 -5.80 -27.90
CA ARG A 472 21.97 -6.71 -28.36
C ARG A 472 23.34 -6.37 -27.75
N LEU A 473 23.62 -5.08 -27.59
CA LEU A 473 24.86 -4.61 -26.98
C LEU A 473 24.95 -4.97 -25.50
N LEU A 474 23.89 -4.65 -24.75
CA LEU A 474 23.85 -4.81 -23.29
C LEU A 474 23.62 -6.23 -22.85
N ARG A 475 22.98 -7.07 -23.70
CA ARG A 475 22.58 -8.45 -23.38
C ARG A 475 21.97 -8.61 -22.00
N PRO A 476 20.93 -7.83 -21.68
CA PRO A 476 20.33 -7.86 -20.35
C PRO A 476 19.67 -9.23 -20.11
N ARG A 477 19.59 -9.64 -18.85
CA ARG A 477 18.84 -10.85 -18.45
C ARG A 477 17.37 -10.57 -18.24
N VAL A 478 17.06 -9.34 -17.85
CA VAL A 478 15.69 -8.85 -17.63
C VAL A 478 15.53 -7.52 -18.35
N VAL A 479 14.46 -7.39 -19.10
CA VAL A 479 14.05 -6.12 -19.72
C VAL A 479 12.70 -5.72 -19.15
N VAL A 480 12.61 -4.50 -18.66
CA VAL A 480 11.37 -3.92 -18.11
C VAL A 480 10.89 -2.85 -19.07
N LEU A 481 9.69 -3.05 -19.59
CA LEU A 481 8.99 -2.11 -20.45
C LEU A 481 7.94 -1.34 -19.65
N PRO A 482 7.67 -0.06 -19.95
CA PRO A 482 6.59 0.70 -19.34
C PRO A 482 5.21 0.11 -19.68
N ALA A 483 4.20 0.47 -18.90
CA ALA A 483 2.82 0.15 -19.24
C ALA A 483 2.41 0.87 -20.53
N PRO A 484 1.61 0.22 -21.41
CA PRO A 484 1.05 0.89 -22.58
C PRO A 484 0.19 2.08 -22.12
N THR A 485 0.40 3.24 -22.76
CA THR A 485 -0.42 4.44 -22.52
C THR A 485 -1.15 4.80 -23.83
N ASP A 486 -2.42 5.20 -23.71
CA ASP A 486 -3.31 5.44 -24.87
C ASP A 486 -2.83 6.50 -25.88
N THR A 487 -1.75 7.22 -25.59
CA THR A 487 -1.42 8.43 -26.34
C THR A 487 -0.11 8.39 -27.14
N HIS A 488 0.84 7.47 -26.88
CA HIS A 488 2.17 7.54 -27.53
C HIS A 488 2.92 6.20 -27.67
N ASP A 489 2.24 5.08 -27.62
CA ASP A 489 2.89 3.76 -27.73
C ASP A 489 2.97 3.30 -29.18
N ASP A 490 4.16 2.91 -29.63
CA ASP A 490 4.37 2.13 -30.84
C ASP A 490 4.41 0.63 -30.47
N PRO A 491 3.29 -0.11 -30.62
CA PRO A 491 3.24 -1.53 -30.32
C PRO A 491 4.25 -2.35 -31.13
N ALA A 492 4.67 -1.85 -32.28
CA ALA A 492 5.65 -2.51 -33.13
C ALA A 492 7.08 -2.38 -32.53
N ALA A 493 7.38 -1.27 -31.87
CA ALA A 493 8.64 -1.08 -31.16
C ALA A 493 8.76 -2.04 -29.98
N ASP A 494 7.72 -2.14 -29.15
CA ASP A 494 7.69 -3.05 -28.01
C ASP A 494 7.77 -4.53 -28.44
N ALA A 495 7.07 -4.88 -29.52
CA ALA A 495 7.12 -6.23 -30.09
C ALA A 495 8.52 -6.56 -30.65
N LEU A 496 9.23 -5.59 -31.24
CA LEU A 496 10.60 -5.79 -31.71
C LEU A 496 11.57 -5.95 -30.55
N VAL A 497 11.51 -5.09 -29.53
CA VAL A 497 12.33 -5.19 -28.31
C VAL A 497 12.11 -6.55 -27.64
N THR A 498 10.86 -6.96 -27.48
CA THR A 498 10.47 -8.24 -26.89
C THR A 498 11.06 -9.42 -27.69
N ARG A 499 10.94 -9.43 -29.01
CA ARG A 499 11.53 -10.47 -29.87
C ARG A 499 13.04 -10.52 -29.76
N VAL A 500 13.73 -9.38 -29.80
CA VAL A 500 15.18 -9.32 -29.69
C VAL A 500 15.62 -9.79 -28.31
N ALA A 501 14.97 -9.36 -27.24
CA ALA A 501 15.28 -9.75 -25.88
C ALA A 501 15.11 -11.27 -25.69
N HIS A 502 14.00 -11.83 -26.17
CA HIS A 502 13.77 -13.28 -26.11
C HIS A 502 14.81 -14.09 -26.92
N SER A 503 15.22 -13.58 -28.11
CA SER A 503 16.27 -14.23 -28.91
C SER A 503 17.63 -14.28 -28.21
N LEU A 504 17.85 -13.42 -27.23
CA LEU A 504 19.04 -13.37 -26.38
C LEU A 504 18.87 -14.10 -25.04
N GLY A 505 17.72 -14.74 -24.82
CA GLY A 505 17.40 -15.44 -23.57
C GLY A 505 16.98 -14.52 -22.41
N ALA A 506 16.70 -13.24 -22.68
CA ALA A 506 16.23 -12.31 -21.67
C ALA A 506 14.76 -12.52 -21.35
N ARG A 507 14.38 -12.30 -20.09
CA ARG A 507 12.97 -12.23 -19.67
C ARG A 507 12.47 -10.81 -19.86
N VAL A 508 11.34 -10.65 -20.52
CA VAL A 508 10.71 -9.34 -20.73
C VAL A 508 9.50 -9.21 -19.82
N TRP A 509 9.44 -8.09 -19.13
CA TRP A 509 8.35 -7.73 -18.24
C TRP A 509 7.75 -6.39 -18.66
N GLN A 510 6.45 -6.36 -18.83
CA GLN A 510 5.72 -5.13 -19.05
C GLN A 510 5.04 -4.72 -17.76
N THR A 511 5.28 -3.49 -17.29
CA THR A 511 4.65 -2.97 -16.10
C THR A 511 3.19 -2.67 -16.41
N THR A 512 2.29 -3.52 -15.93
CA THR A 512 0.86 -3.20 -15.91
C THR A 512 0.49 -2.68 -14.52
N GLY A 513 -0.56 -1.88 -14.40
CA GLY A 513 -0.94 -1.23 -13.13
C GLY A 513 -1.12 -2.16 -11.93
N HIS A 514 -1.10 -3.47 -12.14
CA HIS A 514 -1.31 -4.50 -11.12
C HIS A 514 -0.15 -5.50 -10.99
N THR A 515 0.87 -5.43 -11.84
CA THR A 515 2.02 -6.35 -11.76
C THR A 515 3.22 -5.66 -11.14
N ARG A 516 3.83 -6.32 -10.15
CA ARG A 516 5.09 -5.89 -9.55
C ARG A 516 6.21 -6.84 -9.92
N LEU A 517 7.37 -6.27 -10.26
CA LEU A 517 8.60 -7.00 -10.43
C LEU A 517 9.51 -6.70 -9.24
N GLU A 518 10.01 -7.75 -8.61
CA GLU A 518 10.95 -7.64 -7.50
C GLU A 518 12.14 -8.55 -7.77
N LEU A 519 13.33 -7.99 -7.79
CA LEU A 519 14.58 -8.68 -7.94
C LEU A 519 15.30 -8.67 -6.60
N THR A 520 15.48 -9.85 -6.04
CA THR A 520 16.18 -10.04 -4.77
C THR A 520 17.53 -10.70 -5.02
N THR A 521 18.60 -10.19 -4.42
CA THR A 521 19.94 -10.75 -4.59
C THR A 521 20.78 -10.65 -3.33
N ASP A 522 21.67 -11.63 -3.16
CA ASP A 522 22.75 -11.61 -2.17
C ASP A 522 24.03 -10.92 -2.69
N GLY A 523 23.94 -10.31 -3.88
CA GLY A 523 25.06 -9.70 -4.58
C GLY A 523 25.71 -10.61 -5.62
N ALA A 524 25.49 -11.93 -5.59
CA ALA A 524 26.07 -12.90 -6.53
C ALA A 524 24.99 -13.65 -7.33
N ARG A 525 23.94 -14.07 -6.67
CA ARG A 525 22.78 -14.74 -7.27
C ARG A 525 21.56 -13.86 -7.15
N TYR A 526 20.66 -13.95 -8.10
CA TYR A 526 19.41 -13.19 -8.03
C TYR A 526 18.20 -14.12 -8.23
N ASP A 527 17.13 -13.75 -7.59
CA ASP A 527 15.80 -14.32 -7.78
C ASP A 527 14.84 -13.24 -8.24
N VAL A 528 13.96 -13.59 -9.17
CA VAL A 528 12.98 -12.66 -9.75
C VAL A 528 11.61 -13.14 -9.34
N ALA A 529 10.97 -12.39 -8.47
CA ALA A 529 9.60 -12.62 -8.05
C ALA A 529 8.65 -11.66 -8.77
N VAL A 530 7.56 -12.20 -9.27
CA VAL A 530 6.45 -11.44 -9.83
C VAL A 530 5.26 -11.61 -8.92
N GLY A 531 4.66 -10.48 -8.51
CA GLY A 531 3.46 -10.46 -7.69
C GLY A 531 2.39 -9.61 -8.35
N HIS A 532 1.13 -9.88 -8.05
CA HIS A 532 0.02 -8.98 -8.34
C HIS A 532 -0.19 -8.07 -7.11
N LEU A 533 -0.53 -6.79 -7.37
CA LEU A 533 -0.89 -5.81 -6.33
C LEU A 533 -2.23 -6.16 -5.70
#